data_04618c76d6fbbb91a9623148d03fd291
#
_entry.id   04618c76d6fbbb91a9623148d03fd291
#
_cell.length_a   1.000
_cell.length_b   1.000
_cell.length_c   1.000
_cell.angle_alpha   90.00
_cell.angle_beta   90.00
_cell.angle_gamma   90.00
#
_symmetry.space_group_name_H-M   'P 1'
#
loop_
_entity.id
_entity.type
_entity.pdbx_description
1 polymer ?
#
loop_
_entity_poly.entity_id
_entity_poly.type
_entity_poly.pdbx_seq_one_letter_code
_entity_poly.pdbx_strand_id
1 'polypeptide(L)'
;WFTRDGKARVARWVELDGDLEAWLRAHPGSVIVTGHLGNWEAAGQAVVAHGFPLTSVAKRIGTPATTQRLNRQRRALGQKIVMADGAVRGLVRALGAREYVALLIDQHVDPADGGVWVDLFGLPAAVSSTPARLAMKFQVPVGVCFAQSLPDGRYRCRLLGACAPASGDDPVRATQQIIDLLAGAIRRHPSQWLLGYKRWKRWPPDADPAAFPFYARPWKP
;
A
#
# COMPACT_ATOMS: atom_id res chain seq x y z
N TRP A 1 -15.94 -13.49 -8.15
CA TRP A 1 -14.52 -13.31 -7.79
C TRP A 1 -14.00 -14.47 -6.92
N PHE A 2 -14.81 -15.12 -6.08
CA PHE A 2 -14.40 -16.07 -5.03
C PHE A 2 -14.89 -17.50 -5.28
N THR A 3 -15.01 -17.90 -6.54
CA THR A 3 -15.39 -19.25 -6.98
C THR A 3 -14.15 -20.06 -7.37
N ARG A 4 -14.35 -21.37 -7.70
CA ARG A 4 -13.28 -22.27 -8.16
C ARG A 4 -12.47 -21.71 -9.33
N ASP A 5 -13.10 -20.87 -10.18
CA ASP A 5 -12.46 -20.17 -11.31
C ASP A 5 -12.02 -18.75 -10.96
N GLY A 6 -11.88 -18.43 -9.67
CA GLY A 6 -11.62 -17.05 -9.20
C GLY A 6 -10.38 -16.42 -9.79
N LYS A 7 -9.28 -17.16 -9.92
CA LYS A 7 -8.04 -16.66 -10.52
C LYS A 7 -8.21 -16.30 -11.99
N ALA A 8 -8.81 -17.19 -12.78
CA ALA A 8 -9.07 -16.92 -14.19
C ALA A 8 -10.01 -15.72 -14.38
N ARG A 9 -11.02 -15.58 -13.50
CA ARG A 9 -11.93 -14.45 -13.50
C ARG A 9 -11.20 -13.15 -13.12
N VAL A 10 -10.31 -13.16 -12.11
CA VAL A 10 -9.48 -12.01 -11.76
C VAL A 10 -8.60 -11.62 -12.94
N ALA A 11 -7.87 -12.55 -13.54
CA ALA A 11 -7.01 -12.28 -14.69
C ALA A 11 -7.77 -11.68 -15.89
N ARG A 12 -9.04 -12.03 -16.06
CA ARG A 12 -9.90 -11.45 -17.11
C ARG A 12 -10.28 -9.99 -16.84
N TRP A 13 -10.47 -9.62 -15.57
CA TRP A 13 -10.96 -8.28 -15.18
C TRP A 13 -9.89 -7.33 -14.69
N VAL A 14 -8.72 -7.87 -14.33
CA VAL A 14 -7.61 -7.10 -13.79
C VAL A 14 -6.35 -7.44 -14.56
N GLU A 15 -5.95 -6.53 -15.41
CA GLU A 15 -4.72 -6.62 -16.18
C GLU A 15 -3.53 -6.24 -15.29
N LEU A 16 -2.45 -7.04 -15.33
CA LEU A 16 -1.14 -6.58 -14.89
C LEU A 16 -0.46 -5.88 -16.07
N ASP A 17 -0.11 -4.60 -15.88
CA ASP A 17 0.69 -3.86 -16.85
C ASP A 17 2.06 -4.54 -17.04
N GLY A 18 2.57 -4.56 -18.28
CA GLY A 18 3.81 -5.25 -18.60
C GLY A 18 5.00 -4.78 -17.77
N ASP A 19 5.07 -3.49 -17.45
CA ASP A 19 6.16 -2.93 -16.63
C ASP A 19 6.08 -3.46 -15.19
N LEU A 20 4.87 -3.58 -14.64
CA LEU A 20 4.68 -4.15 -13.29
C LEU A 20 5.03 -5.64 -13.28
N GLU A 21 4.58 -6.40 -14.29
CA GLU A 21 4.87 -7.82 -14.37
C GLU A 21 6.38 -8.08 -14.54
N ALA A 22 7.05 -7.34 -15.40
CA ALA A 22 8.50 -7.42 -15.59
C ALA A 22 9.24 -7.07 -14.30
N TRP A 23 8.83 -6.02 -13.59
CA TRP A 23 9.42 -5.63 -12.33
C TRP A 23 9.25 -6.71 -11.26
N LEU A 24 8.06 -7.29 -11.13
CA LEU A 24 7.82 -8.40 -10.20
C LEU A 24 8.74 -9.59 -10.51
N ARG A 25 8.85 -9.99 -11.76
CA ARG A 25 9.72 -11.11 -12.17
C ARG A 25 11.20 -10.85 -11.86
N ALA A 26 11.65 -9.61 -12.06
CA ALA A 26 13.04 -9.21 -11.80
C ALA A 26 13.39 -9.13 -10.30
N HIS A 27 12.39 -8.87 -9.43
CA HIS A 27 12.62 -8.58 -8.02
C HIS A 27 11.80 -9.47 -7.07
N PRO A 28 11.98 -10.80 -7.08
CA PRO A 28 11.23 -11.69 -6.20
C PRO A 28 11.52 -11.41 -4.72
N GLY A 29 10.48 -11.35 -3.89
CA GLY A 29 10.60 -11.05 -2.47
C GLY A 29 10.76 -9.56 -2.17
N SER A 30 10.18 -8.70 -3.01
CA SER A 30 10.22 -7.25 -2.84
C SER A 30 9.05 -6.71 -2.02
N VAL A 31 9.16 -5.44 -1.65
CA VAL A 31 8.08 -4.69 -1.01
C VAL A 31 7.23 -4.01 -2.07
N ILE A 32 5.92 -4.20 -2.02
CA ILE A 32 4.94 -3.52 -2.86
C ILE A 32 4.20 -2.50 -1.99
N VAL A 33 4.11 -1.28 -2.48
CA VAL A 33 3.35 -0.22 -1.83
C VAL A 33 2.24 0.27 -2.74
N THR A 34 1.09 0.50 -2.13
CA THR A 34 -0.02 1.20 -2.77
C THR A 34 -0.68 2.16 -1.78
N GLY A 35 -1.67 2.92 -2.24
CA GLY A 35 -2.56 3.73 -1.40
C GLY A 35 -4.00 3.25 -1.54
N HIS A 36 -4.91 3.94 -0.84
CA HIS A 36 -6.34 3.78 -1.06
C HIS A 36 -6.75 4.52 -2.36
N LEU A 37 -6.05 4.19 -3.45
CA LEU A 37 -6.19 4.74 -4.80
C LEU A 37 -6.62 3.61 -5.74
N GLY A 38 -7.67 3.83 -6.53
CA GLY A 38 -8.27 2.82 -7.38
C GLY A 38 -8.80 1.62 -6.58
N ASN A 39 -8.59 0.42 -7.08
CA ASN A 39 -9.04 -0.80 -6.40
C ASN A 39 -7.85 -1.63 -5.89
N TRP A 40 -7.37 -1.31 -4.69
CA TRP A 40 -6.25 -2.02 -4.05
C TRP A 40 -6.56 -3.50 -3.75
N GLU A 41 -7.84 -3.88 -3.59
CA GLU A 41 -8.22 -5.30 -3.45
C GLU A 41 -7.99 -6.05 -4.76
N ALA A 42 -8.38 -5.44 -5.88
CA ALA A 42 -8.13 -6.01 -7.20
C ALA A 42 -6.63 -6.12 -7.49
N ALA A 43 -5.82 -5.12 -7.07
CA ALA A 43 -4.38 -5.16 -7.22
C ALA A 43 -3.75 -6.38 -6.54
N GLY A 44 -4.06 -6.60 -5.25
CA GLY A 44 -3.54 -7.74 -4.51
C GLY A 44 -3.96 -9.08 -5.11
N GLN A 45 -5.20 -9.18 -5.57
CA GLN A 45 -5.73 -10.39 -6.21
C GLN A 45 -5.09 -10.66 -7.58
N ALA A 46 -4.82 -9.61 -8.37
CA ALA A 46 -4.17 -9.75 -9.67
C ALA A 46 -2.75 -10.28 -9.52
N VAL A 47 -1.96 -9.73 -8.60
CA VAL A 47 -0.59 -10.21 -8.31
C VAL A 47 -0.60 -11.71 -8.04
N VAL A 48 -1.52 -12.19 -7.18
CA VAL A 48 -1.62 -13.62 -6.84
C VAL A 48 -2.16 -14.45 -8.02
N ALA A 49 -3.13 -13.93 -8.78
CA ALA A 49 -3.70 -14.63 -9.93
C ALA A 49 -2.65 -14.89 -11.03
N HIS A 50 -1.67 -13.98 -11.17
CA HIS A 50 -0.54 -14.10 -12.10
C HIS A 50 0.63 -14.92 -11.52
N GLY A 51 0.44 -15.58 -10.38
CA GLY A 51 1.41 -16.55 -9.82
C GLY A 51 2.44 -15.95 -8.88
N PHE A 52 2.34 -14.68 -8.51
CA PHE A 52 3.28 -14.04 -7.57
C PHE A 52 2.82 -14.26 -6.13
N PRO A 53 3.62 -14.90 -5.25
CA PRO A 53 3.25 -15.14 -3.85
C PRO A 53 3.20 -13.82 -3.07
N LEU A 54 2.04 -13.46 -2.53
CA LEU A 54 1.80 -12.17 -1.88
C LEU A 54 1.29 -12.33 -0.45
N THR A 55 1.95 -11.65 0.48
CA THR A 55 1.50 -11.45 1.85
C THR A 55 1.13 -9.97 2.07
N SER A 56 -0.12 -9.69 2.45
CA SER A 56 -0.61 -8.32 2.65
C SER A 56 -1.01 -8.06 4.09
N VAL A 57 -0.85 -6.81 4.51
CA VAL A 57 -1.33 -6.35 5.81
C VAL A 57 -2.81 -5.99 5.72
N ALA A 58 -3.60 -6.45 6.68
CA ALA A 58 -5.00 -6.10 6.80
C ALA A 58 -5.32 -5.55 8.20
N LYS A 59 -6.13 -4.51 8.26
CA LYS A 59 -6.74 -4.01 9.50
C LYS A 59 -8.12 -4.65 9.71
N ARG A 60 -8.62 -4.59 10.92
CA ARG A 60 -10.02 -4.95 11.19
C ARG A 60 -10.95 -3.98 10.47
N ILE A 61 -12.00 -4.50 9.85
CA ILE A 61 -13.00 -3.72 9.10
C ILE A 61 -14.38 -4.08 9.64
N GLY A 62 -15.08 -3.10 10.22
CA GLY A 62 -16.40 -3.30 10.77
C GLY A 62 -16.44 -4.38 11.85
N THR A 63 -17.32 -5.37 11.70
CA THR A 63 -17.46 -6.47 12.66
C THR A 63 -16.40 -7.56 12.48
N PRO A 64 -16.13 -8.41 13.49
CA PRO A 64 -15.26 -9.58 13.34
C PRO A 64 -15.69 -10.48 12.17
N ALA A 65 -16.99 -10.68 11.97
CA ALA A 65 -17.54 -11.50 10.89
C ALA A 65 -17.22 -10.91 9.50
N THR A 66 -17.35 -9.58 9.35
CA THR A 66 -17.00 -8.86 8.10
C THR A 66 -15.52 -9.02 7.79
N THR A 67 -14.66 -8.81 8.80
CA THR A 67 -13.21 -8.99 8.66
C THR A 67 -12.86 -10.41 8.26
N GLN A 68 -13.44 -11.41 8.92
CA GLN A 68 -13.20 -12.83 8.60
C GLN A 68 -13.66 -13.19 7.18
N ARG A 69 -14.85 -12.72 6.77
CA ARG A 69 -15.38 -12.94 5.42
C ARG A 69 -14.42 -12.38 4.37
N LEU A 70 -14.01 -11.14 4.51
CA LEU A 70 -13.08 -10.49 3.57
C LEU A 70 -11.74 -11.22 3.50
N ASN A 71 -11.16 -11.57 4.65
CA ASN A 71 -9.89 -12.29 4.69
C ASN A 71 -10.01 -13.72 4.14
N ARG A 72 -11.15 -14.40 4.32
CA ARG A 72 -11.42 -15.69 3.67
C ARG A 72 -11.42 -15.57 2.15
N GLN A 73 -12.03 -14.51 1.64
CA GLN A 73 -12.08 -14.24 0.20
C GLN A 73 -10.67 -14.00 -0.37
N ARG A 74 -9.84 -13.18 0.28
CA ARG A 74 -8.45 -12.94 -0.13
C ARG A 74 -7.64 -14.24 -0.15
N ARG A 75 -7.77 -15.07 0.90
CA ARG A 75 -7.08 -16.37 1.00
C ARG A 75 -7.55 -17.38 -0.03
N ALA A 76 -8.82 -17.36 -0.41
CA ALA A 76 -9.37 -18.27 -1.42
C ALA A 76 -8.69 -18.12 -2.80
N LEU A 77 -8.13 -16.94 -3.08
CA LEU A 77 -7.33 -16.69 -4.28
C LEU A 77 -5.84 -16.96 -4.08
N GLY A 78 -5.42 -17.31 -2.86
CA GLY A 78 -4.03 -17.62 -2.52
C GLY A 78 -3.25 -16.46 -1.87
N GLN A 79 -3.90 -15.31 -1.63
CA GLN A 79 -3.26 -14.19 -0.93
C GLN A 79 -3.09 -14.53 0.55
N LYS A 80 -1.89 -14.36 1.09
CA LYS A 80 -1.63 -14.49 2.52
C LYS A 80 -1.94 -13.16 3.22
N ILE A 81 -2.59 -13.24 4.39
CA ILE A 81 -2.99 -12.07 5.15
C ILE A 81 -2.40 -12.12 6.54
N VAL A 82 -1.70 -11.06 6.93
CA VAL A 82 -1.27 -10.78 8.29
C VAL A 82 -2.09 -9.61 8.84
N MET A 83 -2.51 -9.71 10.09
CA MET A 83 -3.25 -8.63 10.74
C MET A 83 -2.28 -7.53 11.16
N ALA A 84 -2.72 -6.27 11.10
CA ALA A 84 -1.88 -5.10 11.41
C ALA A 84 -1.23 -5.19 12.80
N ASP A 85 -1.99 -5.70 13.78
CA ASP A 85 -1.48 -5.95 15.12
C ASP A 85 -0.41 -7.05 15.07
N GLY A 86 0.86 -6.67 15.20
CA GLY A 86 2.00 -7.59 15.12
C GLY A 86 2.41 -8.00 13.70
N ALA A 87 1.96 -7.28 12.66
CA ALA A 87 2.23 -7.61 11.26
C ALA A 87 3.72 -7.77 10.92
N VAL A 88 4.60 -7.01 11.57
CA VAL A 88 6.04 -6.97 11.25
C VAL A 88 6.67 -8.37 11.22
N ARG A 89 6.35 -9.23 12.21
CA ARG A 89 6.87 -10.62 12.23
C ARG A 89 6.44 -11.43 11.02
N GLY A 90 5.19 -11.27 10.60
CA GLY A 90 4.64 -11.95 9.42
C GLY A 90 5.28 -11.46 8.12
N LEU A 91 5.50 -10.16 7.99
CA LEU A 91 6.16 -9.54 6.84
C LEU A 91 7.64 -9.95 6.75
N VAL A 92 8.35 -9.95 7.87
CA VAL A 92 9.76 -10.42 7.94
C VAL A 92 9.85 -11.88 7.50
N ARG A 93 8.94 -12.75 7.94
CA ARG A 93 8.90 -14.16 7.53
C ARG A 93 8.61 -14.30 6.03
N ALA A 94 7.66 -13.52 5.50
CA ALA A 94 7.31 -13.55 4.09
C ALA A 94 8.48 -13.12 3.19
N LEU A 95 9.14 -12.00 3.53
CA LEU A 95 10.34 -11.54 2.80
C LEU A 95 11.48 -12.55 2.90
N GLY A 96 11.71 -13.16 4.07
CA GLY A 96 12.69 -14.23 4.25
C GLY A 96 12.41 -15.48 3.40
N ALA A 97 11.14 -15.73 3.10
CA ALA A 97 10.69 -16.79 2.18
C ALA A 97 10.62 -16.31 0.70
N ARG A 98 11.16 -15.14 0.37
CA ARG A 98 11.12 -14.50 -0.95
C ARG A 98 9.71 -14.29 -1.51
N GLU A 99 8.73 -14.09 -0.62
CA GLU A 99 7.38 -13.66 -0.99
C GLU A 99 7.32 -12.13 -1.06
N TYR A 100 6.48 -11.60 -1.93
CA TYR A 100 6.18 -10.18 -1.94
C TYR A 100 5.37 -9.80 -0.70
N VAL A 101 5.61 -8.61 -0.18
CA VAL A 101 4.79 -8.05 0.88
C VAL A 101 4.12 -6.77 0.38
N ALA A 102 2.81 -6.61 0.64
CA ALA A 102 2.08 -5.43 0.21
C ALA A 102 1.52 -4.64 1.39
N LEU A 103 1.72 -3.32 1.34
CA LEU A 103 1.26 -2.38 2.35
C LEU A 103 0.60 -1.15 1.71
N LEU A 104 -0.45 -0.64 2.38
CA LEU A 104 -1.06 0.65 2.07
C LEU A 104 -0.52 1.69 3.05
N ILE A 105 0.00 2.81 2.57
CA ILE A 105 0.70 3.77 3.43
C ILE A 105 0.15 5.20 3.41
N ASP A 106 -0.92 5.47 2.70
CA ASP A 106 -1.51 6.80 2.57
C ASP A 106 -2.47 7.18 3.71
N GLN A 107 -2.51 6.39 4.77
CA GLN A 107 -3.29 6.68 5.97
C GLN A 107 -2.38 7.05 7.14
N HIS A 108 -2.96 7.84 8.07
CA HIS A 108 -2.25 8.29 9.25
C HIS A 108 -1.76 7.12 10.12
N VAL A 109 -0.48 7.17 10.47
CA VAL A 109 0.15 6.35 11.50
C VAL A 109 0.84 7.29 12.49
N ASP A 110 0.54 7.16 13.77
CA ASP A 110 1.13 8.01 14.80
C ASP A 110 2.66 7.81 14.84
N PRO A 111 3.47 8.85 15.01
CA PRO A 111 4.91 8.70 15.22
C PRO A 111 5.28 7.75 16.35
N ALA A 112 4.49 7.70 17.44
CA ALA A 112 4.67 6.74 18.51
C ALA A 112 4.49 5.27 18.09
N ASP A 113 3.74 5.04 17.00
CA ASP A 113 3.48 3.72 16.40
C ASP A 113 4.37 3.42 15.18
N GLY A 114 5.47 4.18 15.01
CA GLY A 114 6.41 4.03 13.90
C GLY A 114 6.04 4.81 12.64
N GLY A 115 5.16 5.79 12.74
CA GLY A 115 4.91 6.79 11.72
C GLY A 115 6.09 7.75 11.56
N VAL A 116 6.23 8.32 10.38
CA VAL A 116 7.20 9.40 10.09
C VAL A 116 6.48 10.53 9.38
N TRP A 117 6.95 11.76 9.62
CA TRP A 117 6.44 12.92 8.92
C TRP A 117 7.02 12.99 7.52
N VAL A 118 6.14 13.13 6.54
CA VAL A 118 6.47 13.33 5.13
C VAL A 118 5.63 14.47 4.57
N ASP A 119 6.09 15.09 3.51
CA ASP A 119 5.25 16.01 2.73
C ASP A 119 4.24 15.21 1.91
N LEU A 120 2.98 15.55 2.05
CA LEU A 120 1.90 15.07 1.19
C LEU A 120 1.07 16.27 0.71
N PHE A 121 1.30 16.69 -0.51
CA PHE A 121 0.67 17.86 -1.15
C PHE A 121 0.98 19.20 -0.47
N GLY A 122 2.18 19.37 0.03
CA GLY A 122 2.63 20.59 0.72
C GLY A 122 2.26 20.64 2.20
N LEU A 123 1.71 19.55 2.76
CA LEU A 123 1.36 19.46 4.17
C LEU A 123 2.04 18.26 4.83
N PRO A 124 2.56 18.41 6.06
CA PRO A 124 3.14 17.29 6.78
C PRO A 124 2.07 16.24 7.14
N ALA A 125 2.26 15.01 6.70
CA ALA A 125 1.41 13.87 7.00
C ALA A 125 2.24 12.78 7.69
N ALA A 126 1.71 12.19 8.76
CA ALA A 126 2.36 11.07 9.43
C ALA A 126 1.92 9.75 8.77
N VAL A 127 2.88 9.02 8.18
CA VAL A 127 2.63 7.76 7.47
C VAL A 127 3.57 6.66 7.94
N SER A 128 3.25 5.40 7.66
CA SER A 128 4.09 4.27 8.07
C SER A 128 5.42 4.24 7.33
N SER A 129 6.54 4.16 8.06
CA SER A 129 7.87 3.92 7.50
C SER A 129 8.18 2.43 7.32
N THR A 130 7.25 1.54 7.64
CA THR A 130 7.47 0.08 7.59
C THR A 130 7.96 -0.41 6.22
N PRO A 131 7.43 0.04 5.07
CA PRO A 131 7.96 -0.41 3.76
C PRO A 131 9.43 -0.07 3.56
N ALA A 132 9.83 1.17 3.85
CA ALA A 132 11.22 1.61 3.73
C ALA A 132 12.15 0.80 4.64
N ARG A 133 11.76 0.63 5.91
CA ARG A 133 12.56 -0.15 6.89
C ARG A 133 12.70 -1.62 6.50
N LEU A 134 11.64 -2.24 5.96
CA LEU A 134 11.70 -3.62 5.47
C LEU A 134 12.62 -3.72 4.25
N ALA A 135 12.49 -2.80 3.29
CA ALA A 135 13.33 -2.77 2.10
C ALA A 135 14.82 -2.64 2.46
N MET A 136 15.17 -1.73 3.37
CA MET A 136 16.52 -1.56 3.90
C MET A 136 17.04 -2.83 4.57
N LYS A 137 16.23 -3.44 5.44
CA LYS A 137 16.63 -4.64 6.19
C LYS A 137 16.89 -5.83 5.28
N PHE A 138 16.09 -6.03 4.25
CA PHE A 138 16.19 -7.17 3.35
C PHE A 138 16.96 -6.87 2.07
N GLN A 139 17.43 -5.63 1.89
CA GLN A 139 18.14 -5.18 0.70
C GLN A 139 17.35 -5.48 -0.59
N VAL A 140 16.05 -5.18 -0.56
CA VAL A 140 15.11 -5.38 -1.67
C VAL A 140 14.49 -4.05 -2.09
N PRO A 141 14.10 -3.87 -3.36
CA PRO A 141 13.45 -2.64 -3.79
C PRO A 141 12.00 -2.56 -3.29
N VAL A 142 11.46 -1.33 -3.36
CA VAL A 142 10.06 -1.01 -3.15
C VAL A 142 9.46 -0.62 -4.48
N GLY A 143 8.46 -1.36 -4.95
CA GLY A 143 7.63 -0.97 -6.10
C GLY A 143 6.35 -0.28 -5.63
N VAL A 144 6.06 0.89 -6.17
CA VAL A 144 4.81 1.61 -5.91
C VAL A 144 3.86 1.35 -7.07
N CYS A 145 2.66 0.86 -6.77
CA CYS A 145 1.69 0.51 -7.80
C CYS A 145 0.25 0.86 -7.40
N PHE A 146 -0.65 0.86 -8.35
CA PHE A 146 -2.08 0.92 -8.08
C PHE A 146 -2.91 0.25 -9.17
N ALA A 147 -4.13 -0.18 -8.83
CA ALA A 147 -5.09 -0.70 -9.80
C ALA A 147 -6.04 0.41 -10.24
N GLN A 148 -5.76 0.98 -11.39
CA GLN A 148 -6.58 2.00 -12.04
C GLN A 148 -7.90 1.40 -12.51
N SER A 149 -9.02 2.02 -12.15
CA SER A 149 -10.31 1.70 -12.74
C SER A 149 -10.38 2.22 -14.17
N LEU A 150 -10.85 1.40 -15.09
CA LEU A 150 -11.01 1.73 -16.51
C LEU A 150 -12.49 2.00 -16.83
N PRO A 151 -12.80 2.77 -17.91
CA PRO A 151 -14.17 3.09 -18.28
C PRO A 151 -15.06 1.87 -18.59
N ASP A 152 -14.46 0.76 -19.01
CA ASP A 152 -15.15 -0.50 -19.31
C ASP A 152 -15.39 -1.40 -18.08
N GLY A 153 -15.10 -0.89 -16.87
CA GLY A 153 -15.29 -1.60 -15.61
C GLY A 153 -14.17 -2.55 -15.25
N ARG A 154 -13.14 -2.69 -16.09
CA ARG A 154 -11.92 -3.44 -15.77
C ARG A 154 -10.96 -2.60 -14.95
N TYR A 155 -9.88 -3.25 -14.50
CA TYR A 155 -8.79 -2.59 -13.79
C TYR A 155 -7.46 -2.88 -14.47
N ARG A 156 -6.55 -1.93 -14.39
CA ARG A 156 -5.16 -2.11 -14.83
C ARG A 156 -4.23 -1.81 -13.65
N CYS A 157 -3.46 -2.81 -13.22
CA CYS A 157 -2.43 -2.65 -12.21
C CYS A 157 -1.15 -2.13 -12.86
N ARG A 158 -0.71 -0.94 -12.45
CA ARG A 158 0.43 -0.25 -13.04
C ARG A 158 1.53 -0.05 -12.00
N LEU A 159 2.77 -0.19 -12.46
CA LEU A 159 3.93 0.30 -11.71
C LEU A 159 4.00 1.83 -11.88
N LEU A 160 4.02 2.56 -10.77
CA LEU A 160 4.20 4.02 -10.76
C LEU A 160 5.67 4.40 -10.76
N GLY A 161 6.50 3.53 -10.26
CA GLY A 161 7.94 3.64 -10.10
C GLY A 161 8.43 2.75 -8.98
N ALA A 162 9.75 2.71 -8.80
CA ALA A 162 10.39 1.95 -7.75
C ALA A 162 11.55 2.73 -7.14
N CYS A 163 11.88 2.41 -5.89
CA CYS A 163 13.08 2.89 -5.22
C CYS A 163 13.79 1.72 -4.52
N ALA A 164 15.07 1.83 -4.30
CA ALA A 164 15.89 0.81 -3.65
C ALA A 164 16.67 1.44 -2.48
N PRO A 165 16.03 1.63 -1.30
CA PRO A 165 16.71 2.19 -0.15
C PRO A 165 17.84 1.27 0.31
N ALA A 166 19.03 1.83 0.49
CA ALA A 166 20.18 1.09 0.97
C ALA A 166 20.16 0.91 2.50
N SER A 167 20.91 -0.06 2.99
CA SER A 167 21.13 -0.21 4.43
C SER A 167 21.87 1.02 4.95
N GLY A 168 21.30 1.69 5.95
CA GLY A 168 21.85 2.92 6.51
C GLY A 168 21.26 4.22 5.95
N ASP A 169 20.41 4.17 4.92
CA ASP A 169 19.64 5.34 4.48
C ASP A 169 18.70 5.84 5.59
N ASP A 170 18.30 7.11 5.48
CA ASP A 170 17.27 7.65 6.36
C ASP A 170 15.89 7.10 5.99
N PRO A 171 15.20 6.40 6.92
CA PRO A 171 13.85 5.90 6.67
C PRO A 171 12.83 6.99 6.31
N VAL A 172 13.02 8.21 6.80
CA VAL A 172 12.12 9.34 6.48
C VAL A 172 12.26 9.70 5.00
N ARG A 173 13.50 9.90 4.54
CA ARG A 173 13.80 10.20 3.14
C ARG A 173 13.31 9.09 2.19
N ALA A 174 13.56 7.83 2.54
CA ALA A 174 13.09 6.71 1.74
C ALA A 174 11.55 6.63 1.70
N THR A 175 10.87 6.92 2.83
CA THR A 175 9.41 6.98 2.87
C THR A 175 8.88 8.14 2.04
N GLN A 176 9.56 9.30 2.04
CA GLN A 176 9.18 10.43 1.20
C GLN A 176 9.23 10.07 -0.29
N GLN A 177 10.29 9.41 -0.76
CA GLN A 177 10.38 8.95 -2.16
C GLN A 177 9.20 8.06 -2.56
N ILE A 178 8.79 7.16 -1.67
CA ILE A 178 7.64 6.27 -1.91
C ILE A 178 6.34 7.09 -1.98
N ILE A 179 6.15 8.05 -1.08
CA ILE A 179 4.97 8.92 -1.04
C ILE A 179 4.92 9.83 -2.27
N ASP A 180 6.05 10.34 -2.75
CA ASP A 180 6.11 11.19 -3.94
C ASP A 180 5.59 10.48 -5.20
N LEU A 181 5.96 9.20 -5.38
CA LEU A 181 5.44 8.36 -6.46
C LEU A 181 3.92 8.20 -6.35
N LEU A 182 3.42 7.92 -5.14
CA LEU A 182 1.99 7.76 -4.90
C LEU A 182 1.24 9.09 -5.08
N ALA A 183 1.76 10.20 -4.54
CA ALA A 183 1.18 11.52 -4.67
C ALA A 183 1.09 11.98 -6.13
N GLY A 184 2.10 11.65 -6.94
CA GLY A 184 2.08 11.88 -8.38
C GLY A 184 0.92 11.16 -9.08
N ALA A 185 0.63 9.92 -8.69
CA ALA A 185 -0.50 9.17 -9.23
C ALA A 185 -1.85 9.73 -8.73
N ILE A 186 -1.95 10.11 -7.46
CA ILE A 186 -3.16 10.73 -6.90
C ILE A 186 -3.49 12.04 -7.64
N ARG A 187 -2.48 12.89 -7.92
CA ARG A 187 -2.70 14.13 -8.71
C ARG A 187 -3.27 13.86 -10.10
N ARG A 188 -2.85 12.76 -10.76
CA ARG A 188 -3.37 12.37 -12.08
C ARG A 188 -4.75 11.71 -12.03
N HIS A 189 -5.11 11.08 -10.90
CA HIS A 189 -6.35 10.32 -10.74
C HIS A 189 -7.07 10.66 -9.42
N PRO A 190 -7.34 11.95 -9.10
CA PRO A 190 -7.86 12.35 -7.80
C PRO A 190 -9.24 11.76 -7.49
N SER A 191 -10.07 11.53 -8.50
CA SER A 191 -11.39 10.92 -8.33
C SER A 191 -11.35 9.43 -7.93
N GLN A 192 -10.21 8.78 -8.08
CA GLN A 192 -10.01 7.38 -7.68
C GLN A 192 -9.40 7.25 -6.28
N TRP A 193 -9.04 8.35 -5.62
CA TRP A 193 -8.47 8.33 -4.29
C TRP A 193 -9.55 8.40 -3.21
N LEU A 194 -9.41 7.61 -2.15
CA LEU A 194 -10.33 7.61 -1.01
C LEU A 194 -10.21 8.92 -0.23
N LEU A 195 -11.04 9.91 -0.59
CA LEU A 195 -11.03 11.26 0.03
C LEU A 195 -11.68 11.26 1.42
N GLY A 196 -12.60 10.36 1.72
CA GLY A 196 -13.34 10.32 2.99
C GLY A 196 -12.51 9.96 4.22
N TYR A 197 -11.23 9.60 4.07
CA TYR A 197 -10.35 9.33 5.21
C TYR A 197 -9.56 10.57 5.59
N LYS A 198 -9.61 10.95 6.87
CA LYS A 198 -8.83 12.07 7.41
C LYS A 198 -7.37 11.67 7.60
N ARG A 199 -6.48 12.18 6.75
CA ARG A 199 -5.04 11.87 6.77
C ARG A 199 -4.27 12.75 7.73
N TRP A 200 -4.58 14.01 7.80
CA TRP A 200 -3.98 14.99 8.71
C TRP A 200 -4.70 14.98 10.07
N LYS A 201 -4.56 13.88 10.81
CA LYS A 201 -5.18 13.73 12.14
C LYS A 201 -4.43 14.48 13.21
N ARG A 202 -3.12 14.58 13.06
CA ARG A 202 -2.21 15.31 13.93
C ARG A 202 -1.27 16.15 13.09
N TRP A 203 -0.67 17.16 13.70
CA TRP A 203 0.37 18.02 13.14
C TRP A 203 1.68 17.75 13.86
N PRO A 204 2.83 18.05 13.23
CA PRO A 204 4.08 18.15 13.95
C PRO A 204 3.94 19.17 15.10
N PRO A 205 4.68 19.01 16.20
CA PRO A 205 4.57 19.91 17.37
C PRO A 205 4.89 21.38 17.04
N ASP A 206 5.72 21.59 16.04
CA ASP A 206 6.20 22.89 15.56
C ASP A 206 5.42 23.44 14.35
N ALA A 207 4.37 22.76 13.93
CA ALA A 207 3.59 23.16 12.77
C ALA A 207 2.75 24.40 13.05
N ASP A 208 2.79 25.38 12.14
CA ASP A 208 1.88 26.53 12.18
C ASP A 208 0.45 26.08 11.83
N PRO A 209 -0.52 26.20 12.76
CA PRO A 209 -1.92 25.87 12.49
C PRO A 209 -2.53 26.66 11.32
N ALA A 210 -2.04 27.88 11.05
CA ALA A 210 -2.54 28.70 9.95
C ALA A 210 -2.20 28.16 8.57
N ALA A 211 -1.12 27.37 8.47
CA ALA A 211 -0.72 26.71 7.22
C ALA A 211 -1.69 25.60 6.76
N PHE A 212 -2.58 25.14 7.66
CA PHE A 212 -3.48 24.02 7.36
C PHE A 212 -4.87 24.48 6.98
N PRO A 213 -5.38 24.11 5.80
CA PRO A 213 -6.77 24.35 5.43
C PRO A 213 -7.72 23.61 6.38
N PHE A 214 -8.98 24.04 6.42
CA PHE A 214 -9.97 23.54 7.40
C PHE A 214 -10.08 22.01 7.43
N TYR A 215 -10.02 21.36 6.28
CA TYR A 215 -10.12 19.89 6.16
C TYR A 215 -8.90 19.14 6.70
N ALA A 216 -7.75 19.79 6.78
CA ALA A 216 -6.52 19.23 7.33
C ALA A 216 -6.29 19.60 8.80
N ARG A 217 -7.20 20.36 9.42
CA ARG A 217 -7.11 20.70 10.86
C ARG A 217 -7.42 19.47 11.71
N PRO A 218 -6.71 19.24 12.83
CA PRO A 218 -7.05 18.18 13.77
C PRO A 218 -8.50 18.29 14.22
N TRP A 219 -9.11 17.16 14.50
CA TRP A 219 -10.38 17.21 15.20
C TRP A 219 -10.10 17.72 16.62
N LYS A 220 -10.82 18.73 17.04
CA LYS A 220 -10.84 19.07 18.46
C LYS A 220 -11.36 17.86 19.21
N PRO A 221 -10.71 17.47 20.33
CA PRO A 221 -11.19 16.38 21.15
C PRO A 221 -12.58 16.69 21.71
#